data_dbb3ea2c4eb9286244f3a13b5bbcdeaf
#
_entry.id   dbb3ea2c4eb9286244f3a13b5bbcdeaf
#
_cell.length_a   1.000
_cell.length_b   1.000
_cell.length_c   1.000
_cell.angle_alpha   90.00
_cell.angle_beta   90.00
_cell.angle_gamma   90.00
#
_symmetry.space_group_name_H-M   'P 1'
#
loop_
_entity.id
_entity.type
_entity.pdbx_description
1 polymer ?
#
loop_
_entity_poly.entity_id
_entity_poly.type
_entity_poly.pdbx_seq_one_letter_code
_entity_poly.pdbx_strand_id
1 'polypeptide(L)'
;MICKIRKWKLSDAKDLATALSNRKIQDNLRDGWPYPYTEQDGLDYISSMISADENETFAFAITVDDKAVGSIGVFRQKNIHRQTAELGYYVAEKYWGKGIMTEAVTQICQYVFEKSDIIRIYAEPFAYNAASCRVLEKVGFQYEGTLRSNAVKNSKVIDMNVYFLLKEE
;
A
#
# COMPACT_ATOMS: atom_id res chain seq x y z
N MET A 1 15.95 5.89 13.47
CA MET A 1 15.19 4.98 12.59
C MET A 1 14.90 5.72 11.30
N ILE A 2 15.47 5.26 10.18
CA ILE A 2 15.34 5.92 8.88
C ILE A 2 14.38 5.10 8.02
N CYS A 3 13.23 5.70 7.67
CA CYS A 3 12.24 5.10 6.79
C CYS A 3 12.45 5.61 5.36
N LYS A 4 12.63 4.70 4.42
CA LYS A 4 12.71 4.99 2.99
C LYS A 4 11.95 3.95 2.18
N ILE A 5 11.39 4.36 1.06
CA ILE A 5 10.92 3.42 0.05
C ILE A 5 12.03 3.19 -0.98
N ARG A 6 12.16 1.97 -1.46
CA ARG A 6 13.08 1.63 -2.55
C ARG A 6 12.52 0.49 -3.38
N LYS A 7 13.07 0.29 -4.55
CA LYS A 7 12.66 -0.85 -5.40
C LYS A 7 12.91 -2.16 -4.68
N TRP A 8 12.06 -3.14 -4.94
CA TRP A 8 12.19 -4.48 -4.41
C TRP A 8 13.45 -5.17 -4.89
N LYS A 9 14.05 -5.96 -4.01
CA LYS A 9 15.14 -6.90 -4.32
C LYS A 9 14.67 -8.32 -3.99
N LEU A 10 15.07 -9.31 -4.77
CA LEU A 10 14.72 -10.70 -4.46
C LEU A 10 15.15 -11.12 -3.05
N SER A 11 16.26 -10.57 -2.56
CA SER A 11 16.74 -10.81 -1.20
C SER A 11 15.80 -10.30 -0.09
N ASP A 12 14.79 -9.49 -0.42
CA ASP A 12 13.80 -9.03 0.54
C ASP A 12 12.73 -10.08 0.88
N ALA A 13 12.68 -11.19 0.13
CA ALA A 13 11.57 -12.16 0.22
C ALA A 13 11.40 -12.75 1.62
N LYS A 14 12.47 -13.01 2.32
CA LYS A 14 12.42 -13.56 3.68
C LYS A 14 11.81 -12.56 4.68
N ASP A 15 12.23 -11.30 4.59
CA ASP A 15 11.70 -10.24 5.45
C ASP A 15 10.23 -9.98 5.14
N LEU A 16 9.86 -9.97 3.86
CA LEU A 16 8.46 -9.85 3.42
C LEU A 16 7.60 -10.97 3.99
N ALA A 17 8.08 -12.21 3.91
CA ALA A 17 7.35 -13.36 4.43
C ALA A 17 7.13 -13.26 5.94
N THR A 18 8.16 -12.81 6.67
CA THR A 18 8.06 -12.61 8.11
C THR A 18 7.01 -11.54 8.45
N ALA A 19 6.98 -10.44 7.70
CA ALA A 19 6.02 -9.36 7.92
C ALA A 19 4.59 -9.77 7.60
N LEU A 20 4.38 -10.46 6.46
CA LEU A 20 3.04 -10.72 5.92
C LEU A 20 2.38 -12.00 6.46
N SER A 21 3.16 -12.90 7.04
CA SER A 21 2.62 -14.07 7.73
C SER A 21 2.04 -13.68 9.09
N ASN A 22 1.05 -12.80 9.05
CA ASN A 22 0.42 -12.20 10.23
C ASN A 22 -1.04 -11.90 9.93
N ARG A 23 -1.97 -12.57 10.62
CA ARG A 23 -3.40 -12.41 10.38
C ARG A 23 -3.90 -11.00 10.69
N LYS A 24 -3.31 -10.31 11.65
CA LYS A 24 -3.69 -8.92 11.96
C LYS A 24 -3.43 -7.98 10.78
N ILE A 25 -2.40 -8.27 9.97
CA ILE A 25 -2.13 -7.53 8.75
C ILE A 25 -3.11 -7.96 7.67
N GLN A 26 -3.24 -9.27 7.44
CA GLN A 26 -4.08 -9.79 6.37
C GLN A 26 -5.57 -9.46 6.56
N ASP A 27 -6.03 -9.34 7.81
CA ASP A 27 -7.41 -8.95 8.12
C ASP A 27 -7.76 -7.53 7.65
N ASN A 28 -6.76 -6.70 7.39
CA ASN A 28 -6.93 -5.34 6.87
C ASN A 28 -6.61 -5.21 5.39
N LEU A 29 -6.35 -6.34 4.71
CA LEU A 29 -6.06 -6.40 3.28
C LEU A 29 -7.19 -7.13 2.55
N ARG A 30 -7.20 -7.00 1.23
CA ARG A 30 -8.08 -7.79 0.36
C ARG A 30 -7.70 -9.26 0.46
N ASP A 31 -8.59 -10.14 0.02
CA ASP A 31 -8.33 -11.58 0.02
C ASP A 31 -7.28 -11.98 -1.03
N GLY A 32 -6.79 -13.20 -0.91
CA GLY A 32 -5.84 -13.77 -1.86
C GLY A 32 -4.43 -13.95 -1.32
N TRP A 33 -4.19 -13.54 -0.08
CA TRP A 33 -2.89 -13.72 0.56
C TRP A 33 -2.76 -15.10 1.17
N PRO A 34 -1.70 -15.89 0.84
CA PRO A 34 -1.46 -17.17 1.50
C PRO A 34 -1.24 -17.00 3.01
N TYR A 35 -1.66 -18.01 3.78
CA TYR A 35 -1.34 -18.07 5.20
C TYR A 35 -1.04 -19.51 5.61
N PRO A 36 0.14 -19.80 6.20
CA PRO A 36 1.26 -18.88 6.41
C PRO A 36 1.83 -18.37 5.08
N TYR A 37 2.38 -17.15 5.11
CA TYR A 37 3.03 -16.56 3.94
C TYR A 37 4.49 -16.99 3.92
N THR A 38 4.91 -17.67 2.85
CA THR A 38 6.24 -18.27 2.76
C THR A 38 7.24 -17.38 2.03
N GLU A 39 8.53 -17.70 2.15
CA GLU A 39 9.57 -17.04 1.39
C GLU A 39 9.35 -17.19 -0.12
N GLN A 40 8.86 -18.36 -0.57
CA GLN A 40 8.56 -18.57 -1.99
C GLN A 40 7.42 -17.66 -2.45
N ASP A 41 6.39 -17.47 -1.63
CA ASP A 41 5.33 -16.49 -1.93
C ASP A 41 5.91 -15.09 -2.09
N GLY A 42 6.85 -14.72 -1.23
CA GLY A 42 7.56 -13.44 -1.31
C GLY A 42 8.38 -13.31 -2.59
N LEU A 43 9.11 -14.35 -2.98
CA LEU A 43 9.87 -14.36 -4.22
C LEU A 43 8.97 -14.18 -5.44
N ASP A 44 7.83 -14.88 -5.48
CA ASP A 44 6.87 -14.79 -6.57
C ASP A 44 6.30 -13.37 -6.69
N TYR A 45 5.90 -12.78 -5.56
CA TYR A 45 5.38 -11.42 -5.52
C TYR A 45 6.44 -10.40 -6.00
N ILE A 46 7.63 -10.46 -5.43
CA ILE A 46 8.72 -9.52 -5.75
C ILE A 46 9.10 -9.64 -7.23
N SER A 47 9.21 -10.87 -7.75
CA SER A 47 9.49 -11.10 -9.17
C SER A 47 8.44 -10.44 -10.06
N SER A 48 7.15 -10.56 -9.70
CA SER A 48 6.05 -9.92 -10.42
C SER A 48 6.19 -8.40 -10.41
N MET A 49 6.57 -7.82 -9.28
CA MET A 49 6.73 -6.37 -9.16
C MET A 49 7.95 -5.85 -9.92
N ILE A 50 9.05 -6.59 -9.90
CA ILE A 50 10.26 -6.25 -10.67
C ILE A 50 9.97 -6.28 -12.17
N SER A 51 9.14 -7.23 -12.62
CA SER A 51 8.80 -7.40 -14.04
C SER A 51 7.65 -6.50 -14.51
N ALA A 52 6.96 -5.82 -13.61
CA ALA A 52 5.82 -4.98 -13.95
C ALA A 52 6.26 -3.73 -14.71
N ASP A 53 5.33 -3.19 -15.53
CA ASP A 53 5.56 -1.94 -16.25
C ASP A 53 5.70 -0.78 -15.24
N GLU A 54 6.83 -0.09 -15.28
CA GLU A 54 7.15 1.02 -14.38
C GLU A 54 6.19 2.22 -14.52
N ASN A 55 5.47 2.33 -15.63
CA ASN A 55 4.48 3.39 -15.85
C ASN A 55 3.08 3.02 -15.36
N GLU A 56 2.84 1.73 -15.12
CA GLU A 56 1.55 1.20 -14.68
C GLU A 56 1.54 0.85 -13.20
N THR A 57 2.66 0.35 -12.70
CA THR A 57 2.78 -0.17 -11.34
C THR A 57 3.99 0.47 -10.65
N PHE A 58 3.73 1.26 -9.63
CA PHE A 58 4.77 1.87 -8.80
C PHE A 58 4.84 1.09 -7.49
N ALA A 59 5.66 0.05 -7.44
CA ALA A 59 5.74 -0.88 -6.32
C ALA A 59 7.10 -0.80 -5.63
N PHE A 60 7.09 -0.59 -4.32
CA PHE A 60 8.29 -0.38 -3.53
C PHE A 60 8.26 -1.17 -2.22
N ALA A 61 9.43 -1.54 -1.73
CA ALA A 61 9.61 -1.98 -0.37
C ALA A 61 9.61 -0.75 0.55
N ILE A 62 8.89 -0.84 1.66
CA ILE A 62 9.07 0.09 2.77
C ILE A 62 10.23 -0.43 3.59
N THR A 63 11.26 0.39 3.83
CA THR A 63 12.43 -0.04 4.58
C THR A 63 12.64 0.81 5.83
N VAL A 64 13.19 0.16 6.84
CA VAL A 64 13.73 0.82 8.04
C VAL A 64 15.17 0.38 8.15
N ASP A 65 16.09 1.36 8.12
CA ASP A 65 17.53 1.10 8.13
C ASP A 65 17.92 0.07 7.05
N ASP A 66 17.35 0.23 5.84
CA ASP A 66 17.54 -0.58 4.64
C ASP A 66 16.97 -2.00 4.70
N LYS A 67 16.31 -2.39 5.76
CA LYS A 67 15.62 -3.68 5.87
C LYS A 67 14.16 -3.54 5.46
N ALA A 68 13.66 -4.42 4.59
CA ALA A 68 12.27 -4.41 4.17
C ALA A 68 11.35 -4.76 5.35
N VAL A 69 10.42 -3.86 5.65
CA VAL A 69 9.46 -4.01 6.76
C VAL A 69 8.02 -3.93 6.30
N GLY A 70 7.79 -3.63 5.05
CA GLY A 70 6.45 -3.51 4.49
C GLY A 70 6.46 -3.30 3.00
N SER A 71 5.27 -3.09 2.45
CA SER A 71 5.04 -2.92 1.03
C SER A 71 4.17 -1.70 0.78
N ILE A 72 4.45 -0.98 -0.28
CA ILE A 72 3.63 0.14 -0.72
C ILE A 72 3.60 0.17 -2.24
N GLY A 73 2.42 0.44 -2.80
CA GLY A 73 2.27 0.50 -4.25
C GLY A 73 1.21 1.50 -4.66
N VAL A 74 1.40 2.04 -5.85
CA VAL A 74 0.42 2.88 -6.53
C VAL A 74 0.19 2.27 -7.90
N PHE A 75 -1.07 1.96 -8.22
CA PHE A 75 -1.44 1.19 -9.39
C PHE A 75 -2.32 2.06 -10.30
N ARG A 76 -1.79 2.36 -11.49
CA ARG A 76 -2.51 3.17 -12.49
C ARG A 76 -3.81 2.47 -12.90
N GLN A 77 -4.86 3.23 -13.00
CA GLN A 77 -6.13 2.75 -13.50
C GLN A 77 -6.14 2.81 -15.04
N LYS A 78 -7.22 2.34 -15.64
CA LYS A 78 -7.28 2.11 -17.08
C LYS A 78 -8.30 3.01 -17.78
N ASN A 79 -8.17 3.11 -19.10
CA ASN A 79 -9.10 3.81 -19.97
C ASN A 79 -9.20 5.30 -19.57
N ILE A 80 -10.41 5.81 -19.35
CA ILE A 80 -10.64 7.21 -18.96
C ILE A 80 -10.07 7.55 -17.59
N HIS A 81 -9.72 6.54 -16.78
CA HIS A 81 -9.11 6.70 -15.46
C HIS A 81 -7.57 6.61 -15.48
N ARG A 82 -6.95 6.73 -16.64
CA ARG A 82 -5.50 6.51 -16.81
C ARG A 82 -4.59 7.52 -16.07
N GLN A 83 -5.15 8.64 -15.62
CA GLN A 83 -4.42 9.60 -14.78
C GLN A 83 -4.81 9.49 -13.30
N THR A 84 -5.50 8.42 -12.94
CA THR A 84 -5.89 8.07 -11.57
C THR A 84 -5.16 6.79 -11.18
N ALA A 85 -4.75 6.69 -9.93
CA ALA A 85 -4.08 5.49 -9.43
C ALA A 85 -4.50 5.16 -8.00
N GLU A 86 -4.52 3.88 -7.68
CA GLU A 86 -4.90 3.39 -6.35
C GLU A 86 -3.66 3.10 -5.51
N LEU A 87 -3.66 3.60 -4.28
CA LEU A 87 -2.63 3.37 -3.27
C LEU A 87 -3.00 2.19 -2.38
N GLY A 88 -2.06 1.27 -2.18
CA GLY A 88 -2.17 0.19 -1.22
C GLY A 88 -0.89 0.01 -0.43
N TYR A 89 -0.99 -0.41 0.83
CA TYR A 89 0.19 -0.54 1.69
C TYR A 89 -0.06 -1.42 2.91
N TYR A 90 1.02 -1.93 3.48
CA TYR A 90 1.05 -2.51 4.82
C TYR A 90 2.48 -2.45 5.38
N VAL A 91 2.59 -2.54 6.69
CA VAL A 91 3.88 -2.60 7.40
C VAL A 91 3.80 -3.63 8.53
N ALA A 92 4.93 -4.26 8.84
CA ALA A 92 5.04 -5.26 9.90
C ALA A 92 4.52 -4.70 11.24
N GLU A 93 3.80 -5.54 11.99
CA GLU A 93 3.11 -5.13 13.23
C GLU A 93 4.03 -4.40 14.21
N LYS A 94 5.26 -4.87 14.38
CA LYS A 94 6.21 -4.25 15.33
C LYS A 94 6.58 -2.80 14.97
N TYR A 95 6.25 -2.36 13.77
CA TYR A 95 6.52 -1.00 13.32
C TYR A 95 5.27 -0.11 13.33
N TRP A 96 4.13 -0.63 13.80
CA TRP A 96 2.91 0.17 13.90
C TRP A 96 3.07 1.29 14.92
N GLY A 97 2.37 2.42 14.68
CA GLY A 97 2.36 3.55 15.60
C GLY A 97 3.67 4.35 15.67
N LYS A 98 4.57 4.17 14.71
CA LYS A 98 5.89 4.83 14.70
C LYS A 98 6.07 5.85 13.57
N GLY A 99 4.99 6.18 12.86
CA GLY A 99 5.02 7.15 11.77
C GLY A 99 5.62 6.64 10.47
N ILE A 100 6.00 5.36 10.39
CA ILE A 100 6.66 4.79 9.21
C ILE A 100 5.73 4.80 8.00
N MET A 101 4.46 4.45 8.18
CA MET A 101 3.52 4.43 7.06
C MET A 101 3.24 5.83 6.53
N THR A 102 3.09 6.81 7.41
CA THR A 102 2.91 8.22 7.00
C THR A 102 4.09 8.68 6.14
N GLU A 103 5.30 8.36 6.55
CA GLU A 103 6.51 8.70 5.81
C GLU A 103 6.56 7.99 4.44
N ALA A 104 6.24 6.70 4.41
CA ALA A 104 6.24 5.92 3.17
C ALA A 104 5.20 6.43 2.16
N VAL A 105 3.98 6.72 2.63
CA VAL A 105 2.91 7.27 1.77
C VAL A 105 3.32 8.63 1.21
N THR A 106 3.91 9.50 2.03
CA THR A 106 4.41 10.79 1.58
C THR A 106 5.44 10.63 0.46
N GLN A 107 6.40 9.73 0.65
CA GLN A 107 7.46 9.49 -0.33
C GLN A 107 6.92 8.96 -1.66
N ILE A 108 6.01 7.99 -1.63
CA ILE A 108 5.50 7.41 -2.88
C ILE A 108 4.60 8.39 -3.64
N CYS A 109 3.78 9.17 -2.96
CA CYS A 109 2.93 10.16 -3.61
C CYS A 109 3.78 11.23 -4.30
N GLN A 110 4.81 11.69 -3.63
CA GLN A 110 5.75 12.64 -4.22
C GLN A 110 6.44 12.05 -5.45
N TYR A 111 6.93 10.83 -5.34
CA TYR A 111 7.58 10.12 -6.45
C TYR A 111 6.65 9.98 -7.66
N VAL A 112 5.43 9.51 -7.44
CA VAL A 112 4.46 9.26 -8.52
C VAL A 112 4.07 10.56 -9.22
N PHE A 113 3.79 11.62 -8.46
CA PHE A 113 3.43 12.91 -9.05
C PHE A 113 4.59 13.56 -9.81
N GLU A 114 5.82 13.34 -9.40
CA GLU A 114 7.00 13.88 -10.10
C GLU A 114 7.38 13.08 -11.34
N LYS A 115 7.20 11.75 -11.30
CA LYS A 115 7.72 10.83 -12.33
C LYS A 115 6.67 10.38 -13.34
N SER A 116 5.41 10.75 -13.18
CA SER A 116 4.34 10.32 -14.08
C SER A 116 3.34 11.45 -14.34
N ASP A 117 2.37 11.16 -15.21
CA ASP A 117 1.27 12.07 -15.52
C ASP A 117 0.02 11.83 -14.65
N ILE A 118 0.14 11.02 -13.60
CA ILE A 118 -0.95 10.79 -12.66
C ILE A 118 -1.26 12.09 -11.92
N ILE A 119 -2.55 12.43 -11.84
CA ILE A 119 -3.02 13.65 -11.19
C ILE A 119 -3.86 13.39 -9.95
N ARG A 120 -4.28 12.14 -9.75
CA ARG A 120 -5.11 11.74 -8.62
C ARG A 120 -4.62 10.40 -8.08
N ILE A 121 -4.34 10.35 -6.78
CA ILE A 121 -4.07 9.10 -6.05
C ILE A 121 -5.19 8.92 -5.04
N TYR A 122 -5.84 7.74 -5.01
CA TYR A 122 -6.89 7.44 -4.06
C TYR A 122 -6.55 6.17 -3.29
N ALA A 123 -7.18 6.01 -2.12
CA ALA A 123 -7.08 4.82 -1.30
C ALA A 123 -8.44 4.47 -0.73
N GLU A 124 -8.71 3.19 -0.58
CA GLU A 124 -9.98 2.67 -0.08
C GLU A 124 -9.74 1.78 1.14
N PRO A 125 -9.36 2.35 2.29
CA PRO A 125 -9.22 1.56 3.52
C PRO A 125 -10.59 1.05 3.99
N PHE A 126 -10.58 -0.10 4.67
CA PHE A 126 -11.77 -0.56 5.37
C PHE A 126 -12.19 0.51 6.38
N ALA A 127 -13.48 0.82 6.46
CA ALA A 127 -13.98 1.92 7.28
C ALA A 127 -13.62 1.73 8.77
N TYR A 128 -13.53 0.49 9.25
CA TYR A 128 -13.12 0.20 10.63
C TYR A 128 -11.62 0.33 10.89
N ASN A 129 -10.80 0.45 9.84
CA ASN A 129 -9.36 0.60 9.98
C ASN A 129 -8.98 2.06 10.24
N ALA A 130 -9.21 2.50 11.48
CA ALA A 130 -8.98 3.88 11.89
C ALA A 130 -7.51 4.31 11.71
N ALA A 131 -6.57 3.39 11.93
CA ALA A 131 -5.14 3.67 11.79
C ALA A 131 -4.78 4.06 10.35
N SER A 132 -5.29 3.30 9.36
CA SER A 132 -5.07 3.60 7.94
C SER A 132 -5.71 4.93 7.54
N CYS A 133 -6.95 5.17 7.96
CA CYS A 133 -7.63 6.44 7.69
C CYS A 133 -6.81 7.63 8.24
N ARG A 134 -6.27 7.50 9.45
CA ARG A 134 -5.45 8.55 10.07
C ARG A 134 -4.15 8.80 9.33
N VAL A 135 -3.50 7.75 8.84
CA VAL A 135 -2.29 7.90 8.02
C VAL A 135 -2.57 8.74 6.79
N LEU A 136 -3.66 8.45 6.09
CA LEU A 136 -4.05 9.18 4.87
C LEU A 136 -4.33 10.65 5.18
N GLU A 137 -5.07 10.93 6.24
CA GLU A 137 -5.37 12.29 6.69
C GLU A 137 -4.10 13.08 7.01
N LYS A 138 -3.15 12.44 7.71
CA LYS A 138 -1.87 13.09 8.07
C LYS A 138 -1.03 13.44 6.86
N VAL A 139 -1.09 12.65 5.78
CA VAL A 139 -0.37 12.93 4.54
C VAL A 139 -1.02 14.07 3.77
N GLY A 140 -2.29 14.34 4.00
CA GLY A 140 -3.04 15.39 3.32
C GLY A 140 -4.14 14.87 2.40
N PHE A 141 -4.41 13.57 2.42
CA PHE A 141 -5.56 13.02 1.71
C PHE A 141 -6.85 13.56 2.31
N GLN A 142 -7.84 13.79 1.45
CA GLN A 142 -9.16 14.26 1.83
C GLN A 142 -10.17 13.12 1.78
N TYR A 143 -11.04 13.06 2.79
CA TYR A 143 -12.15 12.12 2.81
C TYR A 143 -13.15 12.48 1.71
N GLU A 144 -13.51 11.51 0.88
CA GLU A 144 -14.43 11.70 -0.24
C GLU A 144 -15.80 11.06 -0.01
N GLY A 145 -15.84 10.01 0.78
CA GLY A 145 -17.10 9.33 1.10
C GLY A 145 -16.88 7.92 1.63
N THR A 146 -17.99 7.28 1.98
CA THR A 146 -18.01 5.89 2.42
C THR A 146 -18.81 5.06 1.44
N LEU A 147 -18.20 3.98 0.96
CA LEU A 147 -18.86 2.97 0.12
C LEU A 147 -19.51 1.96 1.07
N ARG A 148 -20.83 2.07 1.25
CA ARG A 148 -21.55 1.22 2.19
C ARG A 148 -21.72 -0.19 1.64
N SER A 149 -21.49 -1.19 2.51
CA SER A 149 -21.62 -2.61 2.16
C SER A 149 -20.84 -2.99 0.89
N ASN A 150 -19.68 -2.37 0.71
CA ASN A 150 -18.90 -2.47 -0.51
C ASN A 150 -18.10 -3.77 -0.63
N ALA A 151 -17.85 -4.44 0.49
CA ALA A 151 -16.99 -5.61 0.50
C ALA A 151 -17.44 -6.63 1.55
N VAL A 152 -16.94 -7.86 1.38
CA VAL A 152 -17.10 -8.93 2.36
C VAL A 152 -15.70 -9.34 2.81
N LYS A 153 -15.44 -9.25 4.11
CA LYS A 153 -14.17 -9.67 4.70
C LYS A 153 -14.45 -10.56 5.92
N ASN A 154 -13.83 -11.75 5.95
CA ASN A 154 -14.03 -12.73 7.03
C ASN A 154 -15.53 -13.01 7.27
N SER A 155 -16.28 -13.21 6.17
CA SER A 155 -17.74 -13.49 6.17
C SER A 155 -18.61 -12.35 6.70
N LYS A 156 -18.06 -11.15 6.84
CA LYS A 156 -18.80 -9.95 7.27
C LYS A 156 -18.85 -8.93 6.15
N VAL A 157 -20.03 -8.36 5.94
CA VAL A 157 -20.21 -7.21 5.04
C VAL A 157 -19.61 -5.98 5.72
N ILE A 158 -18.76 -5.26 5.02
CA ILE A 158 -18.07 -4.09 5.55
C ILE A 158 -18.18 -2.89 4.63
N ASP A 159 -18.01 -1.70 5.20
CA ASP A 159 -17.92 -0.46 4.47
C ASP A 159 -16.45 -0.13 4.16
N MET A 160 -16.24 0.65 3.11
CA MET A 160 -14.91 1.17 2.77
C MET A 160 -14.97 2.69 2.67
N ASN A 161 -13.98 3.37 3.21
CA ASN A 161 -13.83 4.81 3.04
C ASN A 161 -12.99 5.09 1.79
N VAL A 162 -13.27 6.21 1.15
CA VAL A 162 -12.48 6.70 0.01
C VAL A 162 -11.77 7.98 0.41
N TYR A 163 -10.47 8.01 0.22
CA TYR A 163 -9.62 9.18 0.40
C TYR A 163 -8.89 9.49 -0.90
N PHE A 164 -8.63 10.75 -1.18
CA PHE A 164 -7.92 11.13 -2.40
C PHE A 164 -6.92 12.25 -2.15
N LEU A 165 -5.91 12.29 -3.01
CA LEU A 165 -4.91 13.35 -3.05
C LEU A 165 -4.73 13.76 -4.51
N LEU A 166 -4.82 15.05 -4.78
CA LEU A 166 -4.58 15.60 -6.12
C LEU A 166 -3.18 16.17 -6.23
N LYS A 167 -2.62 16.07 -7.42
CA LYS A 167 -1.35 16.73 -7.73
C LYS A 167 -1.54 18.23 -7.64
N GLU A 168 -0.65 18.89 -6.91
CA GLU A 168 -0.61 20.35 -6.84
C GLU A 168 -0.07 20.93 -8.16
N GLU A 169 -0.67 22.04 -8.58
CA GLU A 169 -0.24 22.76 -9.79
C GLU A 169 1.06 23.56 -9.55
#